data_4193f8e4a8e61fc7dc9e786cf662d2ca
#
_entry.id   4193f8e4a8e61fc7dc9e786cf662d2ca
#
_cell.length_a   1.000
_cell.length_b   1.000
_cell.length_c   1.000
_cell.angle_alpha   90.00
_cell.angle_beta   90.00
_cell.angle_gamma   90.00
#
_symmetry.space_group_name_H-M   'P 1'
#
loop_
_entity.id
_entity.type
_entity.pdbx_description
1 polymer ?
#
loop_
_entity_poly.entity_id
_entity_poly.type
_entity_poly.pdbx_seq_one_letter_code
_entity_poly.pdbx_strand_id
1 'polypeptide(L)'
;MSTARIRMKRGVSVLVSLLSKPHPPLSAQAKHLVAMRFLIYTGFQTSYFIGVIGTPTYADDASVVATSLAVLFMNVFVILGSFAGGAALDAWGPCRHFRASIFGTLATGAAILACGSATGTVLVGAVLLGFVIGFAQPVATSYPAYLTDDPVELKDINSAITMSSNVSIIVGPTLGGFVAAAASSHAVFLLMMIFTVLALVAGWGFRPQAGRVAARESAPADSSTTASTAIQSSDSNKSTRVTFVTSIKTVFTNSVLALLFCIIFLSNFGYGAFDPLESFFYRDVLHVGVEWMGWLSSACGVGAVLGAVVALRLPPHLVNLKTLLVALLSVGLGSLLYVGTPYVGVALVGQIALGVAWGVVNPLHNTIVQTTAPLEQLGRVNSVMGFGNMFAGVAPLAIAPWLAATFGVQQTLIGAGMVVTAVPAALLLFGRWHLDRAAKQ
;
A
#
# COMPACT_ATOMS: atom_id res chain seq x y z
N MET A 1 -39.75 -3.81 -17.79
CA MET A 1 -38.41 -4.02 -18.42
C MET A 1 -37.84 -2.82 -19.19
N SER A 2 -38.64 -1.83 -19.57
CA SER A 2 -38.18 -0.65 -20.36
C SER A 2 -37.38 0.40 -19.55
N THR A 3 -37.81 0.73 -18.34
CA THR A 3 -37.21 1.80 -17.51
C THR A 3 -35.80 1.48 -16.99
N ALA A 4 -35.51 0.22 -16.71
CA ALA A 4 -34.17 -0.24 -16.27
C ALA A 4 -33.15 -0.15 -17.42
N ARG A 5 -33.56 -0.47 -18.65
CA ARG A 5 -32.71 -0.37 -19.84
C ARG A 5 -32.35 1.08 -20.20
N ILE A 6 -33.27 2.01 -19.97
CA ILE A 6 -33.08 3.45 -20.23
C ILE A 6 -32.13 4.05 -19.17
N ARG A 7 -32.26 3.67 -17.89
CA ARG A 7 -31.33 4.09 -16.84
C ARG A 7 -29.91 3.53 -17.05
N MET A 8 -29.81 2.27 -17.49
CA MET A 8 -28.51 1.66 -17.78
C MET A 8 -27.79 2.32 -18.97
N LYS A 9 -28.53 2.66 -20.03
CA LYS A 9 -27.95 3.41 -21.18
C LYS A 9 -27.53 4.84 -20.78
N ARG A 10 -28.29 5.54 -19.92
CA ARG A 10 -27.88 6.86 -19.39
C ARG A 10 -26.65 6.74 -18.49
N GLY A 11 -26.55 5.74 -17.62
CA GLY A 11 -25.37 5.50 -16.78
C GLY A 11 -24.13 5.22 -17.60
N VAL A 12 -24.23 4.39 -18.63
CA VAL A 12 -23.14 4.09 -19.56
C VAL A 12 -22.75 5.34 -20.38
N SER A 13 -23.72 6.13 -20.84
CA SER A 13 -23.43 7.35 -21.60
C SER A 13 -22.76 8.44 -20.73
N VAL A 14 -23.15 8.55 -19.46
CA VAL A 14 -22.50 9.45 -18.50
C VAL A 14 -21.08 8.95 -18.17
N LEU A 15 -20.88 7.65 -18.00
CA LEU A 15 -19.55 7.06 -17.78
C LEU A 15 -18.65 7.24 -19.03
N VAL A 16 -19.20 6.97 -20.21
CA VAL A 16 -18.51 7.21 -21.50
C VAL A 16 -18.22 8.70 -21.68
N SER A 17 -19.14 9.60 -21.29
CA SER A 17 -18.90 11.05 -21.34
C SER A 17 -17.91 11.55 -20.30
N LEU A 18 -17.81 10.89 -19.13
CA LEU A 18 -16.77 11.18 -18.14
C LEU A 18 -15.41 10.63 -18.55
N LEU A 19 -15.39 9.46 -19.21
CA LEU A 19 -14.18 8.88 -19.78
C LEU A 19 -13.77 9.53 -21.12
N SER A 20 -14.71 10.15 -21.82
CA SER A 20 -14.48 10.81 -23.12
C SER A 20 -14.23 12.32 -23.03
N LYS A 21 -14.40 12.94 -21.83
CA LYS A 21 -13.84 14.28 -21.65
C LYS A 21 -12.32 14.12 -21.71
N PRO A 22 -11.64 14.68 -22.72
CA PRO A 22 -10.19 14.68 -22.72
C PRO A 22 -9.76 15.45 -21.49
N HIS A 23 -9.28 14.72 -20.47
CA HIS A 23 -8.51 15.36 -19.38
C HIS A 23 -7.35 16.07 -20.07
N PRO A 24 -7.07 17.32 -19.73
CA PRO A 24 -5.90 17.98 -20.27
C PRO A 24 -4.70 17.06 -20.04
N PRO A 25 -3.85 16.85 -21.07
CA PRO A 25 -2.71 15.95 -20.92
C PRO A 25 -1.83 16.47 -19.79
N LEU A 26 -1.43 15.56 -18.89
CA LEU A 26 -0.47 15.89 -17.80
C LEU A 26 0.69 16.68 -18.37
N SER A 27 1.14 17.70 -17.65
CA SER A 27 2.31 18.48 -18.00
C SER A 27 3.54 17.58 -18.16
N ALA A 28 4.53 18.00 -18.95
CA ALA A 28 5.76 17.21 -19.16
C ALA A 28 6.44 16.89 -17.83
N GLN A 29 6.45 17.84 -16.90
CA GLN A 29 7.03 17.65 -15.56
C GLN A 29 6.25 16.63 -14.72
N ALA A 30 4.93 16.64 -14.80
CA ALA A 30 4.08 15.65 -14.14
C ALA A 30 4.34 14.24 -14.70
N LYS A 31 4.51 14.09 -16.02
CA LYS A 31 4.86 12.80 -16.64
C LYS A 31 6.21 12.28 -16.16
N HIS A 32 7.23 13.13 -16.05
CA HIS A 32 8.52 12.76 -15.47
C HIS A 32 8.35 12.26 -14.03
N LEU A 33 7.60 12.97 -13.20
CA LEU A 33 7.36 12.60 -11.80
C LEU A 33 6.64 11.25 -11.68
N VAL A 34 5.58 11.02 -12.49
CA VAL A 34 4.84 9.75 -12.50
C VAL A 34 5.74 8.60 -12.94
N ALA A 35 6.58 8.81 -13.99
CA ALA A 35 7.54 7.81 -14.45
C ALA A 35 8.61 7.50 -13.39
N MET A 36 9.18 8.52 -12.73
CA MET A 36 10.11 8.35 -11.62
C MET A 36 9.48 7.48 -10.52
N ARG A 37 8.26 7.82 -10.10
CA ARG A 37 7.53 7.07 -9.05
C ARG A 37 7.26 5.63 -9.48
N PHE A 38 6.77 5.42 -10.68
CA PHE A 38 6.50 4.09 -11.22
C PHE A 38 7.74 3.20 -11.17
N LEU A 39 8.87 3.71 -11.70
CA LEU A 39 10.11 2.94 -11.79
C LEU A 39 10.70 2.63 -10.41
N ILE A 40 10.81 3.62 -9.53
CA ILE A 40 11.30 3.42 -8.15
C ILE A 40 10.43 2.38 -7.43
N TYR A 41 9.11 2.53 -7.52
CA TYR A 41 8.22 1.67 -6.76
C TYR A 41 8.10 0.26 -7.34
N THR A 42 8.23 0.10 -8.66
CA THR A 42 8.30 -1.23 -9.31
C THR A 42 9.56 -1.96 -8.87
N GLY A 43 10.72 -1.30 -8.90
CA GLY A 43 11.97 -1.88 -8.39
C GLY A 43 11.89 -2.29 -6.92
N PHE A 44 11.23 -1.45 -6.11
CA PHE A 44 10.98 -1.78 -4.72
C PHE A 44 10.09 -3.02 -4.56
N GLN A 45 8.94 -3.05 -5.22
CA GLN A 45 8.00 -4.16 -5.09
C GLN A 45 8.62 -5.49 -5.53
N THR A 46 9.49 -5.46 -6.55
CA THR A 46 10.30 -6.61 -6.97
C THR A 46 11.19 -7.12 -5.83
N SER A 47 11.94 -6.20 -5.20
CA SER A 47 12.88 -6.53 -4.13
C SER A 47 12.19 -6.93 -2.84
N TYR A 48 11.04 -6.34 -2.54
CA TYR A 48 10.29 -6.64 -1.32
C TYR A 48 9.79 -8.09 -1.34
N PHE A 49 8.96 -8.43 -2.32
CA PHE A 49 8.32 -9.74 -2.34
C PHE A 49 9.32 -10.88 -2.58
N ILE A 50 10.18 -10.75 -3.57
CA ILE A 50 11.09 -11.83 -3.94
C ILE A 50 12.41 -11.73 -3.18
N GLY A 51 12.97 -10.52 -3.05
CA GLY A 51 14.27 -10.32 -2.43
C GLY A 51 14.26 -10.46 -0.92
N VAL A 52 13.36 -9.73 -0.22
CA VAL A 52 13.33 -9.70 1.24
C VAL A 52 12.54 -10.86 1.84
N ILE A 53 11.48 -11.33 1.18
CA ILE A 53 10.63 -12.41 1.69
C ILE A 53 11.01 -13.75 1.03
N GLY A 54 11.12 -13.80 -0.30
CA GLY A 54 11.36 -15.02 -1.05
C GLY A 54 12.78 -15.56 -0.91
N THR A 55 13.81 -14.72 -1.04
CA THR A 55 15.21 -15.17 -0.98
C THR A 55 15.55 -15.85 0.34
N PRO A 56 15.25 -15.29 1.52
CA PRO A 56 15.52 -15.96 2.78
C PRO A 56 14.85 -17.32 2.88
N THR A 57 13.61 -17.42 2.41
CA THR A 57 12.82 -18.66 2.50
C THR A 57 13.32 -19.76 1.58
N TYR A 58 13.70 -19.42 0.33
CA TYR A 58 14.02 -20.40 -0.70
C TYR A 58 15.50 -20.63 -0.94
N ALA A 59 16.32 -19.59 -0.82
CA ALA A 59 17.75 -19.69 -1.09
C ALA A 59 18.59 -19.87 0.18
N ASP A 60 18.18 -19.25 1.30
CA ASP A 60 18.98 -19.21 2.52
C ASP A 60 18.44 -20.15 3.61
N ASP A 61 17.34 -20.85 3.35
CA ASP A 61 16.61 -21.71 4.30
C ASP A 61 16.38 -21.04 5.68
N ALA A 62 16.11 -19.74 5.63
CA ALA A 62 15.91 -18.95 6.84
C ALA A 62 14.64 -19.37 7.57
N SER A 63 14.66 -19.24 8.90
CA SER A 63 13.49 -19.54 9.71
C SER A 63 12.38 -18.49 9.52
N VAL A 64 11.13 -18.89 9.82
CA VAL A 64 9.97 -17.98 9.84
C VAL A 64 10.23 -16.75 10.70
N VAL A 65 10.94 -16.94 11.85
CA VAL A 65 11.31 -15.84 12.75
C VAL A 65 12.22 -14.85 12.05
N ALA A 66 13.26 -15.33 11.37
CA ALA A 66 14.24 -14.46 10.70
C ALA A 66 13.57 -13.65 9.58
N THR A 67 12.73 -14.28 8.76
CA THR A 67 11.99 -13.59 7.67
C THR A 67 10.99 -12.58 8.23
N SER A 68 10.24 -12.94 9.28
CA SER A 68 9.29 -12.01 9.92
C SER A 68 10.00 -10.81 10.55
N LEU A 69 11.16 -11.02 11.19
CA LEU A 69 11.97 -9.94 11.74
C LEU A 69 12.53 -9.05 10.63
N ALA A 70 12.95 -9.61 9.49
CA ALA A 70 13.40 -8.83 8.34
C ALA A 70 12.28 -7.90 7.83
N VAL A 71 11.06 -8.40 7.68
CA VAL A 71 9.89 -7.61 7.27
C VAL A 71 9.53 -6.57 8.33
N LEU A 72 9.54 -6.94 9.61
CA LEU A 72 9.27 -6.02 10.72
C LEU A 72 10.26 -4.86 10.74
N PHE A 73 11.57 -5.17 10.76
CA PHE A 73 12.61 -4.13 10.77
C PHE A 73 12.57 -3.29 9.51
N MET A 74 12.34 -3.89 8.35
CA MET A 74 12.17 -3.13 7.12
C MET A 74 11.05 -2.10 7.24
N ASN A 75 9.87 -2.47 7.74
CA ASN A 75 8.74 -1.55 7.92
C ASN A 75 9.06 -0.43 8.95
N VAL A 76 9.73 -0.76 10.05
CA VAL A 76 10.19 0.25 11.02
C VAL A 76 11.15 1.25 10.36
N PHE A 77 12.10 0.75 9.56
CA PHE A 77 13.07 1.62 8.88
C PHE A 77 12.48 2.37 7.69
N VAL A 78 11.40 1.89 7.07
CA VAL A 78 10.59 2.70 6.12
C VAL A 78 10.05 3.96 6.81
N ILE A 79 9.54 3.81 8.03
CA ILE A 79 9.05 4.96 8.81
C ILE A 79 10.18 5.94 9.11
N LEU A 80 11.30 5.45 9.65
CA LEU A 80 12.47 6.29 9.97
C LEU A 80 13.04 6.96 8.72
N GLY A 81 13.12 6.21 7.62
CA GLY A 81 13.55 6.73 6.32
C GLY A 81 12.62 7.81 5.79
N SER A 82 11.29 7.68 5.97
CA SER A 82 10.32 8.70 5.56
C SER A 82 10.52 10.02 6.29
N PHE A 83 10.81 9.98 7.59
CA PHE A 83 11.15 11.19 8.36
C PHE A 83 12.45 11.83 7.86
N ALA A 84 13.49 11.01 7.70
CA ALA A 84 14.78 11.48 7.19
C ALA A 84 14.65 12.07 5.76
N GLY A 85 13.85 11.42 4.90
CA GLY A 85 13.58 11.87 3.54
C GLY A 85 12.81 13.20 3.50
N GLY A 86 11.82 13.37 4.37
CA GLY A 86 11.11 14.64 4.52
C GLY A 86 12.07 15.77 4.93
N ALA A 87 12.85 15.56 6.00
CA ALA A 87 13.84 16.53 6.46
C ALA A 87 14.91 16.84 5.40
N ALA A 88 15.36 15.82 4.67
CA ALA A 88 16.33 15.99 3.59
C ALA A 88 15.73 16.77 2.40
N LEU A 89 14.45 16.53 2.07
CA LEU A 89 13.76 17.29 1.03
C LEU A 89 13.66 18.78 1.40
N ASP A 90 13.31 19.07 2.64
CA ASP A 90 13.20 20.46 3.11
C ASP A 90 14.57 21.16 3.13
N ALA A 91 15.65 20.43 3.51
CA ALA A 91 16.99 21.01 3.58
C ALA A 91 17.71 21.11 2.21
N TRP A 92 17.50 20.15 1.29
CA TRP A 92 18.27 20.03 0.05
C TRP A 92 17.48 20.36 -1.21
N GLY A 93 16.18 20.46 -1.10
CA GLY A 93 15.26 20.60 -2.22
C GLY A 93 15.10 19.29 -3.03
N PRO A 94 14.10 19.25 -3.94
CA PRO A 94 13.66 18.01 -4.60
C PRO A 94 14.74 17.36 -5.49
N CYS A 95 15.55 18.17 -6.20
CA CYS A 95 16.55 17.61 -7.12
C CYS A 95 17.71 16.90 -6.40
N ARG A 96 18.20 17.48 -5.29
CA ARG A 96 19.29 16.85 -4.49
C ARG A 96 18.77 15.66 -3.72
N HIS A 97 17.58 15.78 -3.12
CA HIS A 97 16.89 14.69 -2.43
C HIS A 97 16.69 13.49 -3.39
N PHE A 98 16.19 13.71 -4.61
CA PHE A 98 16.01 12.66 -5.59
C PHE A 98 17.32 11.92 -5.92
N ARG A 99 18.40 12.66 -6.19
CA ARG A 99 19.71 12.04 -6.47
C ARG A 99 20.19 11.21 -5.27
N ALA A 100 20.08 11.74 -4.05
CA ALA A 100 20.46 11.02 -2.84
C ALA A 100 19.64 9.71 -2.69
N SER A 101 18.33 9.75 -2.97
CA SER A 101 17.46 8.55 -2.97
C SER A 101 17.93 7.50 -3.98
N ILE A 102 18.25 7.92 -5.20
CA ILE A 102 18.76 7.03 -6.25
C ILE A 102 20.11 6.40 -5.85
N PHE A 103 21.09 7.22 -5.43
CA PHE A 103 22.40 6.71 -5.03
C PHE A 103 22.31 5.80 -3.80
N GLY A 104 21.48 6.14 -2.81
CA GLY A 104 21.22 5.29 -1.65
C GLY A 104 20.64 3.93 -2.06
N THR A 105 19.66 3.91 -2.96
CA THR A 105 19.06 2.66 -3.47
C THR A 105 20.09 1.81 -4.24
N LEU A 106 20.89 2.42 -5.11
CA LEU A 106 21.94 1.71 -5.85
C LEU A 106 23.01 1.16 -4.91
N ALA A 107 23.47 1.95 -3.94
CA ALA A 107 24.45 1.51 -2.96
C ALA A 107 23.92 0.34 -2.10
N THR A 108 22.65 0.40 -1.68
CA THR A 108 21.99 -0.69 -0.95
C THR A 108 21.90 -1.94 -1.79
N GLY A 109 21.45 -1.85 -3.05
CA GLY A 109 21.39 -3.00 -3.96
C GLY A 109 22.77 -3.61 -4.21
N ALA A 110 23.79 -2.79 -4.45
CA ALA A 110 25.17 -3.25 -4.63
C ALA A 110 25.72 -3.93 -3.36
N ALA A 111 25.45 -3.37 -2.18
CA ALA A 111 25.87 -3.96 -0.90
C ALA A 111 25.24 -5.34 -0.68
N ILE A 112 23.92 -5.47 -0.93
CA ILE A 112 23.23 -6.76 -0.80
C ILE A 112 23.82 -7.80 -1.76
N LEU A 113 24.06 -7.43 -3.02
CA LEU A 113 24.64 -8.33 -4.01
C LEU A 113 26.09 -8.74 -3.67
N ALA A 114 26.87 -7.82 -3.08
CA ALA A 114 28.27 -8.08 -2.72
C ALA A 114 28.41 -8.93 -1.45
N CYS A 115 27.50 -8.81 -0.49
CA CYS A 115 27.58 -9.50 0.80
C CYS A 115 27.06 -10.94 0.76
N GLY A 116 26.38 -11.36 -0.31
CA GLY A 116 25.87 -12.73 -0.49
C GLY A 116 24.66 -13.06 0.41
N SER A 117 24.37 -14.36 0.57
CA SER A 117 23.11 -14.90 1.08
C SER A 117 23.12 -15.31 2.56
N ALA A 118 24.00 -14.79 3.40
CA ALA A 118 23.94 -15.12 4.82
C ALA A 118 22.74 -14.46 5.50
N THR A 119 22.04 -15.16 6.40
CA THR A 119 20.83 -14.68 7.11
C THR A 119 21.04 -13.30 7.77
N GLY A 120 22.25 -13.02 8.28
CA GLY A 120 22.59 -11.71 8.84
C GLY A 120 22.62 -10.60 7.76
N THR A 121 23.07 -10.92 6.57
CA THR A 121 23.06 -10.01 5.41
C THR A 121 21.65 -9.65 4.98
N VAL A 122 20.73 -10.60 5.02
CA VAL A 122 19.31 -10.38 4.67
C VAL A 122 18.65 -9.41 5.66
N LEU A 123 18.89 -9.56 6.95
CA LEU A 123 18.38 -8.63 7.97
C LEU A 123 18.91 -7.21 7.77
N VAL A 124 20.22 -7.08 7.59
CA VAL A 124 20.85 -5.78 7.32
C VAL A 124 20.36 -5.20 5.99
N GLY A 125 20.26 -6.04 4.96
CA GLY A 125 19.72 -5.66 3.65
C GLY A 125 18.28 -5.15 3.74
N ALA A 126 17.41 -5.81 4.50
CA ALA A 126 16.03 -5.40 4.73
C ALA A 126 15.93 -4.04 5.44
N VAL A 127 16.77 -3.82 6.46
CA VAL A 127 16.89 -2.54 7.18
C VAL A 127 17.31 -1.41 6.24
N LEU A 128 18.39 -1.61 5.49
CA LEU A 128 18.90 -0.62 4.54
C LEU A 128 17.87 -0.33 3.44
N LEU A 129 17.27 -1.36 2.88
CA LEU A 129 16.24 -1.23 1.85
C LEU A 129 15.03 -0.48 2.39
N GLY A 130 14.54 -0.82 3.59
CA GLY A 130 13.44 -0.11 4.23
C GLY A 130 13.75 1.37 4.42
N PHE A 131 14.94 1.70 4.93
CA PHE A 131 15.34 3.09 5.13
C PHE A 131 15.36 3.87 3.80
N VAL A 132 15.99 3.33 2.76
CA VAL A 132 16.13 4.03 1.48
C VAL A 132 14.79 4.23 0.79
N ILE A 133 13.89 3.26 0.89
CA ILE A 133 12.54 3.36 0.34
C ILE A 133 11.71 4.40 1.08
N GLY A 134 11.78 4.38 2.41
CA GLY A 134 11.17 5.43 3.22
C GLY A 134 11.73 6.80 2.84
N PHE A 135 13.04 6.91 2.71
CA PHE A 135 13.71 8.14 2.29
C PHE A 135 13.22 8.64 0.92
N ALA A 136 12.92 7.74 -0.02
CA ALA A 136 12.38 8.10 -1.33
C ALA A 136 10.86 8.43 -1.33
N GLN A 137 10.15 8.23 -0.24
CA GLN A 137 8.69 8.43 -0.16
C GLN A 137 8.21 9.85 -0.55
N PRO A 138 8.93 10.95 -0.22
CA PRO A 138 8.57 12.29 -0.64
C PRO A 138 8.40 12.48 -2.15
N VAL A 139 9.01 11.64 -3.00
CA VAL A 139 8.80 11.66 -4.45
C VAL A 139 7.33 11.47 -4.80
N ALA A 140 6.61 10.65 -4.05
CA ALA A 140 5.19 10.42 -4.29
C ALA A 140 4.29 11.44 -3.56
N THR A 141 4.67 11.86 -2.36
CA THR A 141 3.78 12.59 -1.46
C THR A 141 3.97 14.10 -1.50
N SER A 142 5.20 14.57 -1.72
CA SER A 142 5.54 15.99 -1.59
C SER A 142 5.91 16.66 -2.92
N TYR A 143 6.49 15.93 -3.88
CA TYR A 143 6.94 16.53 -5.15
C TYR A 143 5.82 17.13 -6.01
N PRO A 144 4.57 16.61 -6.01
CA PRO A 144 3.49 17.23 -6.77
C PRO A 144 3.31 18.72 -6.45
N ALA A 145 3.46 19.09 -5.17
CA ALA A 145 3.32 20.48 -4.72
C ALA A 145 4.44 21.41 -5.21
N TYR A 146 5.57 20.90 -5.73
CA TYR A 146 6.61 21.70 -6.37
C TYR A 146 6.34 21.95 -7.85
N LEU A 147 5.31 21.33 -8.43
CA LEU A 147 4.97 21.46 -9.85
C LEU A 147 3.81 22.43 -10.11
N THR A 148 2.78 22.44 -9.24
CA THR A 148 1.57 23.22 -9.49
C THR A 148 0.87 23.67 -8.21
N ASP A 149 0.19 24.84 -8.22
CA ASP A 149 -0.76 25.30 -7.18
C ASP A 149 -2.19 25.11 -7.64
N ASP A 150 -2.42 24.79 -8.90
CA ASP A 150 -3.76 24.50 -9.38
C ASP A 150 -4.28 23.21 -8.71
N PRO A 151 -5.35 23.31 -7.91
CA PRO A 151 -5.91 22.14 -7.23
C PRO A 151 -6.38 21.04 -8.18
N VAL A 152 -6.77 21.39 -9.41
CA VAL A 152 -7.23 20.43 -10.41
C VAL A 152 -6.04 19.66 -10.98
N GLU A 153 -4.98 20.34 -11.40
CA GLU A 153 -3.75 19.71 -11.89
C GLU A 153 -3.09 18.88 -10.78
N LEU A 154 -3.04 19.39 -9.54
CA LEU A 154 -2.50 18.67 -8.40
C LEU A 154 -3.26 17.36 -8.12
N LYS A 155 -4.58 17.38 -8.21
CA LYS A 155 -5.43 16.18 -8.11
C LYS A 155 -5.11 15.18 -9.21
N ASP A 156 -4.96 15.64 -10.45
CA ASP A 156 -4.67 14.76 -11.59
C ASP A 156 -3.28 14.12 -11.47
N ILE A 157 -2.27 14.88 -11.03
CA ILE A 157 -0.92 14.36 -10.73
C ILE A 157 -0.98 13.30 -9.63
N ASN A 158 -1.64 13.58 -8.50
CA ASN A 158 -1.77 12.64 -7.39
C ASN A 158 -2.52 11.36 -7.80
N SER A 159 -3.54 11.48 -8.64
CA SER A 159 -4.28 10.34 -9.17
C SER A 159 -3.40 9.47 -10.07
N ALA A 160 -2.58 10.08 -10.92
CA ALA A 160 -1.64 9.38 -11.80
C ALA A 160 -0.53 8.67 -11.00
N ILE A 161 -0.01 9.31 -9.93
CA ILE A 161 0.97 8.70 -9.01
C ILE A 161 0.35 7.48 -8.29
N THR A 162 -0.88 7.60 -7.82
CA THR A 162 -1.58 6.50 -7.15
C THR A 162 -1.80 5.35 -8.13
N MET A 163 -2.25 5.63 -9.34
CA MET A 163 -2.43 4.63 -10.40
C MET A 163 -1.10 3.95 -10.74
N SER A 164 -0.01 4.71 -10.89
CA SER A 164 1.31 4.15 -11.16
C SER A 164 1.79 3.24 -10.03
N SER A 165 1.52 3.60 -8.77
CA SER A 165 1.85 2.77 -7.61
C SER A 165 1.06 1.46 -7.60
N ASN A 166 -0.23 1.49 -7.91
CA ASN A 166 -1.06 0.29 -8.01
C ASN A 166 -0.59 -0.65 -9.13
N VAL A 167 -0.20 -0.10 -10.28
CA VAL A 167 0.39 -0.90 -11.38
C VAL A 167 1.72 -1.51 -10.94
N SER A 168 2.55 -0.78 -10.19
CA SER A 168 3.82 -1.29 -9.67
C SER A 168 3.67 -2.48 -8.72
N ILE A 169 2.61 -2.50 -7.90
CA ILE A 169 2.29 -3.63 -6.99
C ILE A 169 2.03 -4.92 -7.79
N ILE A 170 1.52 -4.82 -9.01
CA ILE A 170 1.28 -5.97 -9.88
C ILE A 170 2.55 -6.31 -10.67
N VAL A 171 3.13 -5.32 -11.33
CA VAL A 171 4.26 -5.48 -12.26
C VAL A 171 5.54 -5.90 -11.52
N GLY A 172 5.79 -5.33 -10.32
CA GLY A 172 7.00 -5.60 -9.54
C GLY A 172 7.17 -7.08 -9.20
N PRO A 173 6.26 -7.68 -8.43
CA PRO A 173 6.32 -9.11 -8.10
C PRO A 173 6.31 -10.02 -9.33
N THR A 174 5.54 -9.67 -10.38
CA THR A 174 5.52 -10.43 -11.65
C THR A 174 6.90 -10.51 -12.27
N LEU A 175 7.54 -9.37 -12.49
CA LEU A 175 8.89 -9.31 -13.07
C LEU A 175 9.92 -9.96 -12.14
N GLY A 176 9.77 -9.78 -10.82
CA GLY A 176 10.60 -10.44 -9.82
C GLY A 176 10.51 -11.95 -9.91
N GLY A 177 9.29 -12.52 -10.03
CA GLY A 177 9.06 -13.95 -10.20
C GLY A 177 9.72 -14.49 -11.48
N PHE A 178 9.59 -13.79 -12.62
CA PHE A 178 10.25 -14.17 -13.86
C PHE A 178 11.78 -14.17 -13.73
N VAL A 179 12.36 -13.15 -13.10
CA VAL A 179 13.82 -13.05 -12.90
C VAL A 179 14.29 -14.14 -11.94
N ALA A 180 13.54 -14.41 -10.88
CA ALA A 180 13.86 -15.47 -9.94
C ALA A 180 13.84 -16.87 -10.61
N ALA A 181 12.86 -17.13 -11.48
CA ALA A 181 12.77 -18.36 -12.25
C ALA A 181 13.89 -18.50 -13.29
N ALA A 182 14.25 -17.40 -13.98
CA ALA A 182 15.22 -17.42 -15.06
C ALA A 182 16.69 -17.42 -14.59
N ALA A 183 16.96 -16.85 -13.41
CA ALA A 183 18.32 -16.69 -12.91
C ALA A 183 18.44 -17.12 -11.43
N SER A 184 18.02 -16.22 -10.51
CA SER A 184 17.99 -16.51 -9.07
C SER A 184 17.14 -15.45 -8.35
N SER A 185 16.70 -15.76 -7.12
CA SER A 185 16.01 -14.81 -6.28
C SER A 185 16.87 -13.59 -5.90
N HIS A 186 18.21 -13.73 -5.84
CA HIS A 186 19.14 -12.63 -5.64
C HIS A 186 19.20 -11.67 -6.83
N ALA A 187 18.98 -12.15 -8.06
CA ALA A 187 19.01 -11.32 -9.26
C ALA A 187 17.94 -10.22 -9.27
N VAL A 188 16.92 -10.30 -8.43
CA VAL A 188 15.90 -9.26 -8.30
C VAL A 188 16.45 -7.92 -7.78
N PHE A 189 17.55 -7.95 -7.00
CA PHE A 189 18.22 -6.72 -6.56
C PHE A 189 18.93 -6.02 -7.73
N LEU A 190 19.45 -6.78 -8.70
CA LEU A 190 19.97 -6.21 -9.95
C LEU A 190 18.82 -5.57 -10.75
N LEU A 191 17.67 -6.23 -10.84
CA LEU A 191 16.50 -5.68 -11.50
C LEU A 191 16.05 -4.38 -10.82
N MET A 192 16.03 -4.31 -9.48
CA MET A 192 15.77 -3.08 -8.73
C MET A 192 16.76 -1.97 -9.10
N MET A 193 18.06 -2.29 -9.21
CA MET A 193 19.08 -1.32 -9.61
C MET A 193 18.83 -0.81 -11.03
N ILE A 194 18.45 -1.68 -11.97
CA ILE A 194 18.09 -1.30 -13.35
C ILE A 194 16.92 -0.32 -13.33
N PHE A 195 15.84 -0.63 -12.61
CA PHE A 195 14.69 0.29 -12.46
C PHE A 195 15.11 1.62 -11.81
N THR A 196 16.01 1.58 -10.85
CA THR A 196 16.53 2.79 -10.20
C THR A 196 17.34 3.65 -11.18
N VAL A 197 18.17 3.05 -12.03
CA VAL A 197 18.89 3.76 -13.10
C VAL A 197 17.91 4.33 -14.13
N LEU A 198 16.90 3.57 -14.53
CA LEU A 198 15.85 4.07 -15.42
C LEU A 198 15.08 5.25 -14.79
N ALA A 199 14.83 5.20 -13.48
CA ALA A 199 14.22 6.30 -12.75
C ALA A 199 15.10 7.55 -12.74
N LEU A 200 16.43 7.39 -12.63
CA LEU A 200 17.39 8.50 -12.77
C LEU A 200 17.28 9.15 -14.15
N VAL A 201 17.24 8.33 -15.22
CA VAL A 201 17.08 8.82 -16.60
C VAL A 201 15.73 9.53 -16.78
N ALA A 202 14.63 8.94 -16.28
CA ALA A 202 13.30 9.55 -16.33
C ALA A 202 13.25 10.88 -15.55
N GLY A 203 14.00 10.97 -14.44
CA GLY A 203 14.09 12.18 -13.63
C GLY A 203 15.07 13.24 -14.14
N TRP A 204 15.83 12.96 -15.19
CA TRP A 204 16.82 13.92 -15.74
C TRP A 204 16.17 15.23 -16.22
N GLY A 205 14.98 15.13 -16.78
CA GLY A 205 14.18 16.26 -17.24
C GLY A 205 13.30 16.92 -16.15
N PHE A 206 13.30 16.39 -14.93
CA PHE A 206 12.46 16.93 -13.84
C PHE A 206 13.01 18.27 -13.33
N ARG A 207 12.22 19.31 -13.49
CA ARG A 207 12.53 20.68 -13.07
C ARG A 207 11.41 21.24 -12.22
N PRO A 208 11.55 21.27 -10.89
CA PRO A 208 10.59 21.94 -10.02
C PRO A 208 10.59 23.44 -10.30
N GLN A 209 9.47 24.11 -10.05
CA GLN A 209 9.36 25.56 -10.24
C GLN A 209 10.27 26.28 -9.24
N ALA A 210 11.24 27.05 -9.73
CA ALA A 210 12.26 27.71 -8.91
C ALA A 210 11.67 28.65 -7.84
N GLY A 211 10.59 29.39 -8.17
CA GLY A 211 9.91 30.26 -7.22
C GLY A 211 9.28 29.51 -6.04
N ARG A 212 8.89 28.26 -6.23
CA ARG A 212 8.30 27.42 -5.18
C ARG A 212 9.35 26.76 -4.30
N VAL A 213 10.49 26.39 -4.88
CA VAL A 213 11.64 25.93 -4.09
C VAL A 213 12.06 27.06 -3.15
N ALA A 214 12.25 28.28 -3.66
CA ALA A 214 12.60 29.46 -2.86
C ALA A 214 11.54 29.82 -1.82
N ALA A 215 10.26 29.76 -2.16
CA ALA A 215 9.16 30.06 -1.25
C ALA A 215 9.06 29.06 -0.08
N ARG A 216 9.36 27.78 -0.32
CA ARG A 216 9.41 26.75 0.73
C ARG A 216 10.68 26.83 1.57
N GLU A 217 11.81 27.13 0.97
CA GLU A 217 13.07 27.37 1.70
C GLU A 217 12.98 28.62 2.60
N SER A 218 12.14 29.61 2.24
CA SER A 218 11.95 30.85 3.01
C SER A 218 10.77 30.79 3.99
N ALA A 219 9.93 29.77 3.92
CA ALA A 219 8.80 29.62 4.84
C ALA A 219 9.30 29.20 6.22
N PRO A 220 8.83 29.85 7.32
CA PRO A 220 9.10 29.37 8.66
C PRO A 220 8.65 27.92 8.78
N ALA A 221 9.41 27.12 9.52
CA ALA A 221 9.18 25.67 9.70
C ALA A 221 7.75 25.27 10.16
N ASP A 222 6.95 26.23 10.60
CA ASP A 222 5.58 26.05 11.08
C ASP A 222 4.49 25.95 10.00
N SER A 223 4.79 26.25 8.72
CA SER A 223 3.77 26.33 7.66
C SER A 223 3.74 25.15 6.68
N SER A 224 4.65 24.18 6.79
CA SER A 224 4.76 23.04 5.85
C SER A 224 4.02 21.77 6.33
N THR A 225 2.92 21.92 7.07
CA THR A 225 2.16 20.78 7.59
C THR A 225 1.10 20.32 6.60
N THR A 226 1.48 19.58 5.58
CA THR A 226 0.53 18.79 4.79
C THR A 226 0.87 17.30 4.90
N ALA A 227 0.08 16.60 5.70
CA ALA A 227 -0.23 15.16 5.67
C ALA A 227 0.87 14.12 6.00
N SER A 228 2.12 14.48 6.31
CA SER A 228 3.14 13.46 6.64
C SER A 228 3.94 13.70 7.92
N THR A 229 3.67 14.78 8.67
CA THR A 229 4.53 15.16 9.80
C THR A 229 3.72 15.35 11.08
N ALA A 230 3.36 14.25 11.72
CA ALA A 230 2.73 14.30 13.05
C ALA A 230 3.74 14.14 14.20
N ILE A 231 5.05 14.24 13.97
CA ILE A 231 6.04 14.19 15.06
C ILE A 231 7.25 15.06 14.66
N GLN A 232 7.26 16.34 14.97
CA GLN A 232 8.50 17.10 15.11
C GLN A 232 8.38 18.34 16.00
N SER A 233 9.37 18.47 16.86
CA SER A 233 9.91 19.56 17.68
C SER A 233 9.33 19.79 19.08
N SER A 234 10.25 19.92 20.03
CA SER A 234 10.06 19.85 21.48
C SER A 234 9.34 21.02 22.15
N ASP A 235 8.97 22.10 21.45
CA ASP A 235 8.15 23.17 22.00
C ASP A 235 6.73 23.25 21.40
N SER A 236 6.49 22.57 20.27
CA SER A 236 5.15 22.40 19.71
C SER A 236 4.39 21.19 20.33
N ASN A 237 4.99 20.49 21.28
CA ASN A 237 4.50 19.23 21.85
C ASN A 237 3.09 19.33 22.49
N LYS A 238 2.71 20.50 22.98
CA LYS A 238 1.33 20.72 23.49
C LYS A 238 0.33 20.91 22.35
N SER A 239 0.67 21.65 21.30
CA SER A 239 -0.23 21.91 20.16
C SER A 239 -0.42 20.65 19.31
N THR A 240 0.65 19.93 19.00
CA THR A 240 0.60 18.69 18.20
C THR A 240 -0.09 17.54 18.94
N ARG A 241 0.17 17.38 20.25
CA ARG A 241 -0.58 16.43 21.10
C ARG A 241 -2.07 16.76 21.16
N VAL A 242 -2.42 18.01 21.35
CA VAL A 242 -3.83 18.46 21.35
C VAL A 242 -4.47 18.18 20.01
N THR A 243 -3.76 18.42 18.89
CA THR A 243 -4.29 18.19 17.54
C THR A 243 -4.47 16.69 17.24
N PHE A 244 -3.53 15.82 17.62
CA PHE A 244 -3.63 14.37 17.40
C PHE A 244 -4.72 13.74 18.29
N VAL A 245 -4.77 14.10 19.56
CA VAL A 245 -5.82 13.64 20.49
C VAL A 245 -7.21 14.11 20.01
N THR A 246 -7.31 15.35 19.51
CA THR A 246 -8.57 15.85 18.94
C THR A 246 -8.97 15.06 17.69
N SER A 247 -8.02 14.67 16.85
CA SER A 247 -8.27 13.84 15.66
C SER A 247 -8.79 12.44 16.01
N ILE A 248 -8.16 11.80 17.00
CA ILE A 248 -8.64 10.52 17.55
C ILE A 248 -10.05 10.71 18.09
N LYS A 249 -10.28 11.75 18.90
CA LYS A 249 -11.60 12.04 19.44
C LYS A 249 -12.65 12.21 18.33
N THR A 250 -12.32 12.90 17.25
CA THR A 250 -13.24 13.06 16.10
C THR A 250 -13.63 11.73 15.49
N VAL A 251 -12.67 10.83 15.25
CA VAL A 251 -12.94 9.50 14.68
C VAL A 251 -13.81 8.68 15.62
N PHE A 252 -13.49 8.63 16.91
CA PHE A 252 -14.22 7.77 17.87
C PHE A 252 -15.50 8.40 18.43
N THR A 253 -15.73 9.70 18.21
CA THR A 253 -17.03 10.34 18.54
C THR A 253 -18.07 10.08 17.46
N ASN A 254 -17.65 9.96 16.19
CA ASN A 254 -18.55 9.59 15.10
C ASN A 254 -18.64 8.07 15.02
N SER A 255 -19.82 7.52 15.28
CA SER A 255 -20.05 6.07 15.33
C SER A 255 -19.72 5.36 14.01
N VAL A 256 -19.93 6.01 12.86
CA VAL A 256 -19.64 5.42 11.54
C VAL A 256 -18.13 5.38 11.31
N LEU A 257 -17.41 6.47 11.61
CA LEU A 257 -15.94 6.54 11.46
C LEU A 257 -15.24 5.57 12.43
N ALA A 258 -15.71 5.50 13.69
CA ALA A 258 -15.18 4.56 14.67
C ALA A 258 -15.36 3.10 14.21
N LEU A 259 -16.56 2.77 13.71
CA LEU A 259 -16.85 1.44 13.21
C LEU A 259 -16.00 1.11 11.97
N LEU A 260 -15.85 2.05 11.02
CA LEU A 260 -14.96 1.92 9.87
C LEU A 260 -13.51 1.67 10.30
N PHE A 261 -13.01 2.46 11.26
CA PHE A 261 -11.67 2.28 11.80
C PHE A 261 -11.49 0.87 12.38
N CYS A 262 -12.40 0.44 13.27
CA CYS A 262 -12.31 -0.87 13.91
C CYS A 262 -12.35 -2.02 12.90
N ILE A 263 -13.27 -1.96 11.92
CA ILE A 263 -13.43 -3.02 10.91
C ILE A 263 -12.18 -3.13 10.04
N ILE A 264 -11.71 -2.00 9.51
CA ILE A 264 -10.51 -1.99 8.65
C ILE A 264 -9.27 -2.36 9.45
N PHE A 265 -9.14 -1.85 10.68
CA PHE A 265 -8.04 -2.21 11.59
C PHE A 265 -7.99 -3.72 11.84
N LEU A 266 -9.11 -4.35 12.24
CA LEU A 266 -9.15 -5.78 12.51
C LEU A 266 -8.88 -6.61 11.24
N SER A 267 -9.41 -6.17 10.10
CA SER A 267 -9.17 -6.85 8.82
C SER A 267 -7.70 -6.80 8.42
N ASN A 268 -7.06 -5.62 8.52
CA ASN A 268 -5.62 -5.48 8.23
C ASN A 268 -4.76 -6.19 9.28
N PHE A 269 -5.17 -6.20 10.55
CA PHE A 269 -4.46 -6.94 11.61
C PHE A 269 -4.44 -8.45 11.32
N GLY A 270 -5.58 -9.03 10.93
CA GLY A 270 -5.62 -10.44 10.50
C GLY A 270 -4.73 -10.68 9.27
N TYR A 271 -4.77 -9.76 8.30
CA TYR A 271 -4.01 -9.88 7.05
C TYR A 271 -2.50 -9.65 7.22
N GLY A 272 -2.07 -8.87 8.20
CA GLY A 272 -0.64 -8.54 8.42
C GLY A 272 0.25 -9.75 8.72
N ALA A 273 -0.32 -10.89 9.14
CA ALA A 273 0.43 -12.13 9.31
C ALA A 273 0.79 -12.82 7.96
N PHE A 274 0.09 -12.47 6.87
CA PHE A 274 0.29 -13.14 5.58
C PHE A 274 1.65 -12.84 4.97
N ASP A 275 2.08 -11.57 4.95
CA ASP A 275 3.30 -11.13 4.26
C ASP A 275 4.52 -12.07 4.49
N PRO A 276 4.99 -12.33 5.72
CA PRO A 276 6.14 -13.19 5.92
C PRO A 276 5.81 -14.67 5.82
N LEU A 277 4.56 -15.09 6.11
CA LEU A 277 4.19 -16.50 6.14
C LEU A 277 3.82 -17.05 4.76
N GLU A 278 3.45 -16.20 3.81
CA GLU A 278 3.08 -16.63 2.45
C GLU A 278 4.22 -17.39 1.76
N SER A 279 5.46 -16.94 1.89
CA SER A 279 6.61 -17.62 1.27
C SER A 279 6.80 -19.04 1.79
N PHE A 280 6.60 -19.24 3.10
CA PHE A 280 6.65 -20.57 3.72
C PHE A 280 5.45 -21.43 3.32
N PHE A 281 4.26 -20.83 3.19
CA PHE A 281 3.08 -21.52 2.68
C PHE A 281 3.31 -22.01 1.25
N TYR A 282 3.93 -21.22 0.39
CA TYR A 282 4.26 -21.64 -0.98
C TYR A 282 5.30 -22.76 -1.01
N ARG A 283 6.35 -22.66 -0.20
CA ARG A 283 7.42 -23.65 -0.14
C ARG A 283 6.96 -24.96 0.51
N ASP A 284 6.36 -24.88 1.69
CA ASP A 284 6.16 -26.03 2.58
C ASP A 284 4.78 -26.68 2.41
N VAL A 285 3.77 -25.98 1.87
CA VAL A 285 2.40 -26.49 1.70
C VAL A 285 2.04 -26.68 0.24
N LEU A 286 2.29 -25.66 -0.60
CA LEU A 286 2.02 -25.77 -2.04
C LEU A 286 3.14 -26.48 -2.80
N HIS A 287 4.34 -26.59 -2.21
CA HIS A 287 5.55 -27.21 -2.81
C HIS A 287 5.91 -26.61 -4.18
N VAL A 288 5.85 -25.29 -4.28
CA VAL A 288 6.15 -24.53 -5.51
C VAL A 288 7.39 -23.66 -5.34
N GLY A 289 8.00 -23.27 -6.46
CA GLY A 289 9.19 -22.42 -6.47
C GLY A 289 8.89 -20.95 -6.14
N VAL A 290 9.94 -20.17 -5.92
CA VAL A 290 9.88 -18.75 -5.54
C VAL A 290 9.15 -17.88 -6.58
N GLU A 291 9.14 -18.27 -7.84
CA GLU A 291 8.46 -17.61 -8.94
C GLU A 291 6.94 -17.51 -8.73
N TRP A 292 6.36 -18.48 -8.00
CA TRP A 292 4.93 -18.48 -7.68
C TRP A 292 4.51 -17.34 -6.77
N MET A 293 5.42 -16.76 -5.99
CA MET A 293 5.17 -15.53 -5.26
C MET A 293 4.78 -14.39 -6.21
N GLY A 294 5.48 -14.28 -7.34
CA GLY A 294 5.16 -13.31 -8.38
C GLY A 294 3.86 -13.61 -9.11
N TRP A 295 3.61 -14.86 -9.48
CA TRP A 295 2.43 -15.26 -10.25
C TRP A 295 1.14 -15.18 -9.43
N LEU A 296 1.14 -15.60 -8.17
CA LEU A 296 -0.01 -15.49 -7.29
C LEU A 296 -0.32 -14.03 -6.92
N SER A 297 0.73 -13.22 -6.67
CA SER A 297 0.56 -11.77 -6.48
C SER A 297 -0.02 -11.09 -7.74
N SER A 298 0.41 -11.51 -8.93
CA SER A 298 -0.14 -11.03 -10.21
C SER A 298 -1.61 -11.41 -10.38
N ALA A 299 -1.99 -12.62 -10.00
CA ALA A 299 -3.37 -13.09 -10.03
C ALA A 299 -4.27 -12.23 -9.11
N CYS A 300 -3.78 -11.92 -7.90
CA CYS A 300 -4.44 -10.97 -7.00
C CYS A 300 -4.58 -9.59 -7.65
N GLY A 301 -3.52 -9.09 -8.29
CA GLY A 301 -3.53 -7.82 -8.99
C GLY A 301 -4.55 -7.76 -10.13
N VAL A 302 -4.64 -8.80 -10.95
CA VAL A 302 -5.68 -8.94 -12.00
C VAL A 302 -7.07 -8.91 -11.36
N GLY A 303 -7.25 -9.66 -10.27
CA GLY A 303 -8.49 -9.61 -9.49
C GLY A 303 -8.83 -8.20 -9.01
N ALA A 304 -7.83 -7.45 -8.49
CA ALA A 304 -8.03 -6.10 -7.99
C ALA A 304 -8.47 -5.12 -9.08
N VAL A 305 -7.95 -5.25 -10.30
CA VAL A 305 -8.43 -4.48 -11.46
C VAL A 305 -9.89 -4.80 -11.77
N LEU A 306 -10.26 -6.07 -11.79
CA LEU A 306 -11.65 -6.50 -12.00
C LEU A 306 -12.57 -5.96 -10.90
N GLY A 307 -12.15 -6.02 -9.64
CA GLY A 307 -12.86 -5.47 -8.49
C GLY A 307 -13.04 -3.95 -8.58
N ALA A 308 -12.02 -3.22 -9.01
CA ALA A 308 -12.11 -1.78 -9.22
C ALA A 308 -13.14 -1.42 -10.32
N VAL A 309 -13.20 -2.21 -11.40
CA VAL A 309 -14.23 -2.06 -12.45
C VAL A 309 -15.63 -2.32 -11.88
N VAL A 310 -15.78 -3.31 -10.99
CA VAL A 310 -17.04 -3.57 -10.28
C VAL A 310 -17.40 -2.39 -9.40
N ALA A 311 -16.46 -1.87 -8.62
CA ALA A 311 -16.66 -0.70 -7.74
C ALA A 311 -17.13 0.54 -8.51
N LEU A 312 -16.54 0.80 -9.69
CA LEU A 312 -16.95 1.91 -10.58
C LEU A 312 -18.39 1.78 -11.08
N ARG A 313 -18.91 0.56 -11.17
CA ARG A 313 -20.29 0.28 -11.64
C ARG A 313 -21.30 0.17 -10.51
N LEU A 314 -20.87 0.27 -9.26
CA LEU A 314 -21.78 0.22 -8.10
C LEU A 314 -22.75 1.41 -8.14
N PRO A 315 -24.08 1.16 -8.05
CA PRO A 315 -25.05 2.23 -7.95
C PRO A 315 -24.85 3.01 -6.64
N PRO A 316 -25.12 4.33 -6.61
CA PRO A 316 -24.89 5.17 -5.42
C PRO A 316 -25.54 4.65 -4.13
N HIS A 317 -26.71 4.00 -4.22
CA HIS A 317 -27.39 3.44 -3.06
C HIS A 317 -26.68 2.21 -2.45
N LEU A 318 -25.76 1.59 -3.19
CA LEU A 318 -24.89 0.50 -2.69
C LEU A 318 -23.57 1.00 -2.14
N VAL A 319 -23.26 2.29 -2.24
CA VAL A 319 -22.07 2.90 -1.61
C VAL A 319 -22.39 3.13 -0.13
N ASN A 320 -22.32 2.07 0.66
CA ASN A 320 -22.68 2.09 2.07
C ASN A 320 -21.88 1.04 2.88
N LEU A 321 -22.00 1.13 4.21
CA LEU A 321 -21.27 0.28 5.13
C LEU A 321 -21.64 -1.21 4.98
N LYS A 322 -22.88 -1.55 4.63
CA LYS A 322 -23.29 -2.95 4.42
C LYS A 322 -22.55 -3.58 3.23
N THR A 323 -22.45 -2.85 2.14
CA THR A 323 -21.69 -3.31 0.94
C THR A 323 -20.19 -3.44 1.25
N LEU A 324 -19.63 -2.53 2.04
CA LEU A 324 -18.24 -2.63 2.51
C LEU A 324 -18.02 -3.89 3.35
N LEU A 325 -18.93 -4.20 4.28
CA LEU A 325 -18.87 -5.42 5.09
C LEU A 325 -18.98 -6.70 4.24
N VAL A 326 -19.84 -6.71 3.21
CA VAL A 326 -19.93 -7.84 2.27
C VAL A 326 -18.62 -7.99 1.48
N ALA A 327 -18.04 -6.89 1.03
CA ALA A 327 -16.75 -6.92 0.33
C ALA A 327 -15.62 -7.41 1.26
N LEU A 328 -15.56 -6.97 2.51
CA LEU A 328 -14.60 -7.46 3.51
C LEU A 328 -14.84 -8.93 3.89
N LEU A 329 -16.09 -9.37 3.97
CA LEU A 329 -16.40 -10.80 4.12
C LEU A 329 -15.85 -11.60 2.94
N SER A 330 -15.98 -11.07 1.71
CA SER A 330 -15.38 -11.69 0.52
C SER A 330 -13.86 -11.72 0.55
N VAL A 331 -13.19 -10.71 1.16
CA VAL A 331 -11.74 -10.74 1.43
C VAL A 331 -11.40 -11.94 2.33
N GLY A 332 -12.12 -12.10 3.45
CA GLY A 332 -11.88 -13.21 4.36
C GLY A 332 -12.12 -14.58 3.72
N LEU A 333 -13.21 -14.74 2.99
CA LEU A 333 -13.54 -15.98 2.27
C LEU A 333 -12.51 -16.28 1.15
N GLY A 334 -12.08 -15.25 0.42
CA GLY A 334 -11.01 -15.38 -0.58
C GLY A 334 -9.69 -15.80 0.05
N SER A 335 -9.33 -15.23 1.22
CA SER A 335 -8.16 -15.63 1.99
C SER A 335 -8.24 -17.08 2.44
N LEU A 336 -9.39 -17.52 2.98
CA LEU A 336 -9.59 -18.91 3.39
C LEU A 336 -9.53 -19.88 2.20
N LEU A 337 -10.09 -19.51 1.06
CA LEU A 337 -9.98 -20.30 -0.18
C LEU A 337 -8.52 -20.42 -0.63
N TYR A 338 -7.77 -19.31 -0.55
CA TYR A 338 -6.37 -19.23 -0.92
C TYR A 338 -5.48 -20.16 -0.09
N VAL A 339 -5.60 -20.15 1.23
CA VAL A 339 -4.72 -20.91 2.14
C VAL A 339 -5.31 -22.23 2.64
N GLY A 340 -6.59 -22.48 2.36
CA GLY A 340 -7.34 -23.62 2.92
C GLY A 340 -6.94 -24.98 2.37
N THR A 341 -6.25 -25.04 1.22
CA THR A 341 -5.87 -26.29 0.56
C THR A 341 -4.43 -26.27 0.06
N PRO A 342 -3.78 -27.44 -0.09
CA PRO A 342 -2.44 -27.53 -0.66
C PRO A 342 -2.43 -27.51 -2.21
N TYR A 343 -3.55 -27.14 -2.85
CA TYR A 343 -3.66 -27.15 -4.31
C TYR A 343 -3.43 -25.77 -4.92
N VAL A 344 -2.40 -25.63 -5.73
CA VAL A 344 -2.01 -24.36 -6.39
C VAL A 344 -3.14 -23.74 -7.20
N GLY A 345 -3.94 -24.58 -7.91
CA GLY A 345 -5.09 -24.09 -8.68
C GLY A 345 -6.17 -23.44 -7.81
N VAL A 346 -6.41 -24.00 -6.62
CA VAL A 346 -7.36 -23.40 -5.65
C VAL A 346 -6.78 -22.13 -5.06
N ALA A 347 -5.49 -22.11 -4.73
CA ALA A 347 -4.80 -20.91 -4.26
C ALA A 347 -4.87 -19.79 -5.31
N LEU A 348 -4.69 -20.09 -6.60
CA LEU A 348 -4.81 -19.13 -7.70
C LEU A 348 -6.22 -18.50 -7.76
N VAL A 349 -7.26 -19.32 -7.69
CA VAL A 349 -8.65 -18.85 -7.67
C VAL A 349 -8.90 -18.01 -6.42
N GLY A 350 -8.37 -18.42 -5.26
CA GLY A 350 -8.44 -17.68 -4.00
C GLY A 350 -7.79 -16.29 -4.10
N GLN A 351 -6.61 -16.22 -4.72
CA GLN A 351 -5.89 -14.94 -4.94
C GLN A 351 -6.66 -14.00 -5.88
N ILE A 352 -7.26 -14.53 -6.96
CA ILE A 352 -8.10 -13.70 -7.84
C ILE A 352 -9.33 -13.20 -7.07
N ALA A 353 -10.02 -14.06 -6.32
CA ALA A 353 -11.18 -13.68 -5.52
C ALA A 353 -10.84 -12.63 -4.46
N LEU A 354 -9.70 -12.82 -3.78
CA LEU A 354 -9.15 -11.88 -2.82
C LEU A 354 -8.86 -10.52 -3.47
N GLY A 355 -8.23 -10.52 -4.63
CA GLY A 355 -7.97 -9.33 -5.41
C GLY A 355 -9.25 -8.59 -5.80
N VAL A 356 -10.26 -9.29 -6.32
CA VAL A 356 -11.58 -8.69 -6.66
C VAL A 356 -12.18 -8.01 -5.43
N ALA A 357 -12.14 -8.66 -4.28
CA ALA A 357 -12.68 -8.11 -3.05
C ALA A 357 -11.92 -6.84 -2.61
N TRP A 358 -10.59 -6.83 -2.61
CA TRP A 358 -9.78 -5.64 -2.30
C TRP A 358 -9.99 -4.50 -3.30
N GLY A 359 -10.17 -4.83 -4.58
CA GLY A 359 -10.49 -3.86 -5.63
C GLY A 359 -11.81 -3.14 -5.39
N VAL A 360 -12.75 -3.74 -4.67
CA VAL A 360 -14.01 -3.11 -4.24
C VAL A 360 -13.83 -2.38 -2.90
N VAL A 361 -13.16 -2.99 -1.92
CA VAL A 361 -13.01 -2.47 -0.55
C VAL A 361 -12.35 -1.09 -0.55
N ASN A 362 -11.21 -0.94 -1.24
CA ASN A 362 -10.40 0.27 -1.17
C ASN A 362 -11.14 1.55 -1.64
N PRO A 363 -11.74 1.59 -2.85
CA PRO A 363 -12.47 2.79 -3.29
C PRO A 363 -13.73 3.01 -2.45
N LEU A 364 -14.42 1.96 -2.03
CA LEU A 364 -15.64 2.08 -1.23
C LEU A 364 -15.34 2.63 0.18
N HIS A 365 -14.30 2.12 0.85
CA HIS A 365 -13.83 2.65 2.13
C HIS A 365 -13.48 4.14 2.02
N ASN A 366 -12.65 4.51 1.04
CA ASN A 366 -12.26 5.90 0.85
C ASN A 366 -13.46 6.81 0.60
N THR A 367 -14.42 6.37 -0.20
CA THR A 367 -15.64 7.14 -0.48
C THR A 367 -16.47 7.33 0.78
N ILE A 368 -16.69 6.27 1.59
CA ILE A 368 -17.46 6.38 2.83
C ILE A 368 -16.76 7.33 3.83
N VAL A 369 -15.43 7.24 3.99
CA VAL A 369 -14.69 8.17 4.84
C VAL A 369 -14.85 9.61 4.37
N GLN A 370 -14.71 9.87 3.07
CA GLN A 370 -14.81 11.20 2.48
C GLN A 370 -16.21 11.81 2.59
N THR A 371 -17.25 11.00 2.53
CA THR A 371 -18.64 11.47 2.64
C THR A 371 -19.13 11.60 4.10
N THR A 372 -18.47 10.89 5.04
CA THR A 372 -18.86 10.91 6.45
C THR A 372 -18.08 11.92 7.28
N ALA A 373 -16.78 12.13 6.94
CA ALA A 373 -15.94 13.06 7.67
C ALA A 373 -16.24 14.51 7.29
N PRO A 374 -16.30 15.47 8.26
CA PRO A 374 -16.38 16.88 7.95
C PRO A 374 -15.18 17.32 7.08
N LEU A 375 -15.43 18.13 6.05
CA LEU A 375 -14.43 18.52 5.06
C LEU A 375 -13.19 19.16 5.72
N GLU A 376 -13.40 20.00 6.75
CA GLU A 376 -12.35 20.69 7.51
C GLU A 376 -11.48 19.73 8.34
N GLN A 377 -11.96 18.51 8.62
CA GLN A 377 -11.28 17.53 9.44
C GLN A 377 -10.86 16.28 8.63
N LEU A 378 -11.14 16.24 7.34
CA LEU A 378 -10.89 15.07 6.47
C LEU A 378 -9.41 14.64 6.49
N GLY A 379 -8.48 15.59 6.46
CA GLY A 379 -7.06 15.30 6.54
C GLY A 379 -6.66 14.63 7.86
N ARG A 380 -7.26 15.10 8.98
CA ARG A 380 -7.02 14.53 10.32
C ARG A 380 -7.60 13.13 10.46
N VAL A 381 -8.83 12.92 9.94
CA VAL A 381 -9.48 11.60 9.93
C VAL A 381 -8.64 10.62 9.11
N ASN A 382 -8.21 11.00 7.90
CA ASN A 382 -7.36 10.17 7.06
C ASN A 382 -6.02 9.82 7.72
N SER A 383 -5.42 10.75 8.48
CA SER A 383 -4.19 10.48 9.23
C SER A 383 -4.38 9.42 10.32
N VAL A 384 -5.49 9.48 11.07
CA VAL A 384 -5.81 8.48 12.10
C VAL A 384 -6.10 7.12 11.45
N MET A 385 -6.89 7.09 10.35
CA MET A 385 -7.15 5.87 9.61
C MET A 385 -5.88 5.25 9.05
N GLY A 386 -5.00 6.07 8.44
CA GLY A 386 -3.72 5.61 7.89
C GLY A 386 -2.77 5.07 8.96
N PHE A 387 -2.67 5.75 10.11
CA PHE A 387 -1.88 5.27 11.24
C PHE A 387 -2.40 3.92 11.77
N GLY A 388 -3.73 3.80 11.92
CA GLY A 388 -4.35 2.54 12.33
C GLY A 388 -4.05 1.40 11.35
N ASN A 389 -4.18 1.64 10.06
CA ASN A 389 -3.87 0.66 9.01
C ASN A 389 -2.39 0.22 9.06
N MET A 390 -1.47 1.16 9.23
CA MET A 390 -0.04 0.88 9.32
C MET A 390 0.29 0.03 10.55
N PHE A 391 -0.25 0.41 11.71
CA PHE A 391 -0.05 -0.35 12.95
C PHE A 391 -0.66 -1.75 12.86
N ALA A 392 -1.86 -1.88 12.28
CA ALA A 392 -2.52 -3.16 12.06
C ALA A 392 -1.72 -4.09 11.13
N GLY A 393 -1.02 -3.56 10.14
CA GLY A 393 -0.15 -4.36 9.26
C GLY A 393 1.16 -4.81 9.93
N VAL A 394 1.72 -3.98 10.81
CA VAL A 394 3.04 -4.24 11.43
C VAL A 394 2.93 -5.09 12.71
N ALA A 395 1.93 -4.86 13.56
CA ALA A 395 1.83 -5.53 14.84
C ALA A 395 1.76 -7.06 14.77
N PRO A 396 1.05 -7.68 13.80
CA PRO A 396 1.00 -9.13 13.65
C PRO A 396 2.35 -9.76 13.30
N LEU A 397 3.28 -9.02 12.69
CA LEU A 397 4.62 -9.53 12.34
C LEU A 397 5.42 -10.00 13.56
N ALA A 398 5.17 -9.41 14.72
CA ALA A 398 5.80 -9.83 15.97
C ALA A 398 5.21 -11.13 16.55
N ILE A 399 3.95 -11.43 16.24
CA ILE A 399 3.20 -12.58 16.79
C ILE A 399 3.17 -13.75 15.81
N ALA A 400 3.15 -13.50 14.52
CA ALA A 400 3.02 -14.50 13.46
C ALA A 400 4.08 -15.63 13.55
N PRO A 401 5.38 -15.38 13.82
CA PRO A 401 6.39 -16.44 13.95
C PRO A 401 6.10 -17.40 15.07
N TRP A 402 5.65 -16.89 16.21
CA TRP A 402 5.31 -17.72 17.38
C TRP A 402 4.07 -18.59 17.09
N LEU A 403 3.04 -18.02 16.46
CA LEU A 403 1.86 -18.78 16.04
C LEU A 403 2.22 -19.85 15.00
N ALA A 404 3.06 -19.52 14.02
CA ALA A 404 3.50 -20.48 13.02
C ALA A 404 4.35 -21.60 13.61
N ALA A 405 5.18 -21.33 14.61
CA ALA A 405 5.97 -22.33 15.31
C ALA A 405 5.10 -23.29 16.14
N THR A 406 3.98 -22.81 16.70
CA THR A 406 3.10 -23.63 17.56
C THR A 406 2.02 -24.39 16.79
N PHE A 407 1.41 -23.75 15.80
CA PHE A 407 0.26 -24.29 15.07
C PHE A 407 0.58 -24.71 13.64
N GLY A 408 1.75 -24.35 13.14
CA GLY A 408 2.13 -24.50 11.73
C GLY A 408 1.72 -23.30 10.88
N VAL A 409 2.38 -23.13 9.73
CA VAL A 409 2.21 -21.97 8.83
C VAL A 409 0.79 -21.91 8.27
N GLN A 410 0.29 -23.03 7.71
CA GLN A 410 -1.02 -23.07 7.09
C GLN A 410 -2.15 -22.78 8.09
N GLN A 411 -2.10 -23.40 9.27
CA GLN A 411 -3.11 -23.21 10.32
C GLN A 411 -3.11 -21.77 10.85
N THR A 412 -1.95 -21.16 10.95
CA THR A 412 -1.84 -19.74 11.34
C THR A 412 -2.49 -18.83 10.30
N LEU A 413 -2.25 -19.07 9.00
CA LEU A 413 -2.88 -18.32 7.91
C LEU A 413 -4.40 -18.55 7.85
N ILE A 414 -4.87 -19.79 8.07
CA ILE A 414 -6.30 -20.10 8.18
C ILE A 414 -6.92 -19.34 9.36
N GLY A 415 -6.26 -19.36 10.53
CA GLY A 415 -6.71 -18.62 11.71
C GLY A 415 -6.80 -17.12 11.45
N ALA A 416 -5.81 -16.54 10.79
CA ALA A 416 -5.82 -15.14 10.36
C ALA A 416 -6.99 -14.85 9.38
N GLY A 417 -7.20 -15.71 8.38
CA GLY A 417 -8.33 -15.62 7.46
C GLY A 417 -9.69 -15.75 8.16
N MET A 418 -9.79 -16.58 9.20
CA MET A 418 -10.99 -16.69 10.03
C MET A 418 -11.29 -15.39 10.78
N VAL A 419 -10.28 -14.73 11.33
CA VAL A 419 -10.44 -13.42 12.00
C VAL A 419 -10.96 -12.39 11.00
N VAL A 420 -10.36 -12.31 9.81
CA VAL A 420 -10.81 -11.39 8.74
C VAL A 420 -12.25 -11.67 8.31
N THR A 421 -12.67 -12.94 8.31
CA THR A 421 -14.03 -13.37 7.94
C THR A 421 -15.04 -13.13 9.06
N ALA A 422 -14.68 -13.48 10.31
CA ALA A 422 -15.60 -13.48 11.44
C ALA A 422 -16.10 -12.08 11.81
N VAL A 423 -15.25 -11.07 11.72
CA VAL A 423 -15.60 -9.68 12.08
C VAL A 423 -16.72 -9.12 11.18
N PRO A 424 -16.57 -9.10 9.84
CA PRO A 424 -17.67 -8.62 8.98
C PRO A 424 -18.91 -9.52 9.05
N ALA A 425 -18.74 -10.84 9.19
CA ALA A 425 -19.86 -11.78 9.34
C ALA A 425 -20.69 -11.49 10.60
N ALA A 426 -20.02 -11.32 11.75
CA ALA A 426 -20.68 -10.99 13.01
C ALA A 426 -21.44 -9.66 12.91
N LEU A 427 -20.82 -8.63 12.31
CA LEU A 427 -21.45 -7.33 12.14
C LEU A 427 -22.65 -7.37 11.16
N LEU A 428 -22.60 -8.19 10.13
CA LEU A 428 -23.72 -8.38 9.21
C LEU A 428 -24.90 -9.14 9.87
N LEU A 429 -24.58 -10.11 10.73
CA LEU A 429 -25.60 -10.95 11.41
C LEU A 429 -26.23 -10.23 12.61
N PHE A 430 -25.39 -9.64 13.47
CA PHE A 430 -25.82 -9.10 14.77
C PHE A 430 -25.86 -7.57 14.80
N GLY A 431 -25.19 -6.89 13.87
CA GLY A 431 -25.08 -5.44 13.82
C GLY A 431 -26.24 -4.70 13.13
N ARG A 432 -27.32 -5.40 12.72
CA ARG A 432 -28.43 -4.81 11.94
C ARG A 432 -28.98 -3.51 12.57
N TRP A 433 -29.07 -3.47 13.87
CA TRP A 433 -29.58 -2.31 14.58
C TRP A 433 -28.66 -1.08 14.52
N HIS A 434 -27.36 -1.28 14.56
CA HIS A 434 -26.35 -0.21 14.43
C HIS A 434 -26.20 0.24 12.97
N LEU A 435 -26.28 -0.70 12.03
CA LEU A 435 -26.17 -0.42 10.59
C LEU A 435 -27.36 0.39 10.06
N ASP A 436 -28.58 0.13 10.57
CA ASP A 436 -29.77 0.87 10.17
C ASP A 436 -29.84 2.27 10.77
N ARG A 437 -29.18 2.52 11.92
CA ARG A 437 -28.98 3.87 12.47
C ARG A 437 -27.93 4.65 11.66
N ALA A 438 -26.83 4.03 11.28
CA ALA A 438 -25.78 4.65 10.45
C ALA A 438 -26.25 4.97 9.03
N ALA A 439 -27.27 4.28 8.52
CA ALA A 439 -27.88 4.54 7.22
C ALA A 439 -28.90 5.70 7.24
N LYS A 440 -29.29 6.19 8.41
CA LYS A 440 -30.26 7.29 8.60
C LYS A 440 -29.61 8.63 8.97
N GLN A 441 -28.30 8.62 9.21
CA GLN A 441 -27.45 9.81 9.40
C GLN A 441 -26.72 10.17 8.11
#